data_b339b2483a4cc8cd43bcaeccb585fbc3
#
_entry.id   b339b2483a4cc8cd43bcaeccb585fbc3
#
_cell.length_a   1.000
_cell.length_b   1.000
_cell.length_c   1.000
_cell.angle_alpha   90.00
_cell.angle_beta   90.00
_cell.angle_gamma   90.00
#
_symmetry.space_group_name_H-M   'P 1'
#
loop_
_entity.id
_entity.type
_entity.pdbx_description
1 polymer ?
#
loop_
_entity_poly.entity_id
_entity_poly.type
_entity_poly.pdbx_seq_one_letter_code
_entity_poly.pdbx_strand_id
1 'polypeptide(L)'
;MLASLIQPLQLPSPNKDAFGIETQSSRTRSMDKLLHDVESLFETPLRPRSLHAMSEQLQAEFRTKLQSSNICMLPSFHYALPTGHESGDFVALDVGGSTFRIAIVHLSGKESAGDVMDIKRMKSFVIDQSIRDLKGKAFFDWMAARIEEVLGSDKSAAVPLSMAMSWSFPIEQTSTCSGFILTMGKGFRATHGVEGQDLYDLLMDSCKQRNLQVQLQAIINDSSATLLSQAYRDPSTRLSLILGTGMNSAIYLPVSALSREKYGSRSAEWHASAKDVLVNTELSMFGKNVLPTSRWDQYLNATHHMPDFQPLEYRVSGRYLGELVRLILIEAIETADLFSGMMPAKLQEPYSLDTGTIAVFESDSSSALCRAATAFTSAHPLPAGRMPSSRDLYFVKQVSRLVSGRAAALVATAVHALWSLQHSLVASPNTVDTQLAQQPRTHATVACNGTVMEKYPGFRSRCQNYLDELAAISGQSRGAVSIEMALESSVFGAAVAAASESEV
;
A
#
# COMPACT_ATOMS: atom_id res chain seq x y z
N MET A 1 7.19 17.58 15.69
CA MET A 1 8.26 18.19 14.87
C MET A 1 8.25 17.77 13.40
N LEU A 2 7.12 17.31 12.85
CA LEU A 2 6.99 16.86 11.44
C LEU A 2 6.05 17.76 10.59
N ALA A 3 5.46 18.80 11.17
CA ALA A 3 4.40 19.57 10.53
C ALA A 3 4.86 20.81 9.73
N SER A 4 6.15 21.16 9.70
CA SER A 4 6.59 22.47 9.17
C SER A 4 7.30 22.43 7.79
N LEU A 5 7.26 21.30 7.06
CA LEU A 5 8.05 21.12 5.82
C LEU A 5 7.22 20.89 4.55
N ILE A 6 5.98 21.38 4.47
CA ILE A 6 5.21 21.28 3.23
C ILE A 6 5.08 22.67 2.59
N GLN A 7 6.16 23.18 2.03
CA GLN A 7 6.09 24.11 0.91
C GLN A 7 6.47 23.35 -0.38
N PRO A 8 5.80 23.60 -1.52
CA PRO A 8 6.23 23.04 -2.78
C PRO A 8 7.59 23.67 -3.15
N LEU A 9 8.66 22.91 -2.92
CA LEU A 9 9.97 23.25 -3.47
C LEU A 9 9.88 23.16 -4.99
N GLN A 10 10.16 24.26 -5.68
CA GLN A 10 10.51 24.21 -7.10
C GLN A 10 11.82 23.40 -7.21
N LEU A 11 11.66 22.11 -7.57
CA LEU A 11 12.80 21.24 -7.83
C LEU A 11 13.52 21.74 -9.08
N PRO A 12 14.86 21.85 -9.08
CA PRO A 12 15.60 22.11 -10.30
C PRO A 12 15.34 20.98 -11.29
N SER A 13 15.24 21.32 -12.57
CA SER A 13 15.24 20.33 -13.65
C SER A 13 16.50 19.46 -13.51
N PRO A 14 16.42 18.13 -13.79
CA PRO A 14 17.59 17.28 -13.76
C PRO A 14 18.65 17.85 -14.72
N ASN A 15 19.73 18.35 -14.15
CA ASN A 15 20.86 18.87 -14.92
C ASN A 15 21.81 17.70 -15.23
N LYS A 16 22.60 17.80 -16.29
CA LYS A 16 23.58 16.76 -16.72
C LYS A 16 24.49 16.30 -15.58
N ASP A 17 24.75 17.16 -14.62
CA ASP A 17 25.57 16.88 -13.44
C ASP A 17 24.87 16.01 -12.39
N ALA A 18 23.54 15.88 -12.44
CA ALA A 18 22.75 15.17 -11.44
C ALA A 18 22.96 13.64 -11.46
N PHE A 19 23.41 13.10 -12.59
CA PHE A 19 23.69 11.66 -12.74
C PHE A 19 25.16 11.29 -12.64
N GLY A 20 26.05 12.24 -12.25
CA GLY A 20 27.51 12.01 -12.21
C GLY A 20 28.13 11.77 -13.59
N ILE A 21 27.46 12.24 -14.66
CA ILE A 21 27.99 12.19 -16.02
C ILE A 21 28.92 13.36 -16.19
N GLU A 22 30.23 13.11 -16.19
CA GLU A 22 31.23 14.14 -16.54
C GLU A 22 30.82 14.77 -17.88
N THR A 23 30.79 16.10 -17.90
CA THR A 23 30.48 16.91 -19.08
C THR A 23 31.57 16.77 -20.13
N GLN A 24 31.67 15.63 -20.80
CA GLN A 24 32.34 15.50 -22.09
C GLN A 24 31.32 15.45 -23.21
N SER A 25 31.42 16.47 -24.05
CA SER A 25 30.73 16.64 -25.33
C SER A 25 30.54 15.34 -26.11
N SER A 26 29.29 15.11 -26.56
CA SER A 26 28.83 14.16 -27.57
C SER A 26 28.21 12.87 -27.03
N ARG A 27 27.13 12.44 -27.69
CA ARG A 27 26.41 11.18 -27.56
C ARG A 27 27.40 10.02 -27.42
N THR A 28 27.62 9.54 -26.20
CA THR A 28 28.77 8.70 -25.90
C THR A 28 28.49 7.21 -26.00
N ARG A 29 27.20 6.78 -26.10
CA ARG A 29 26.84 5.37 -26.15
C ARG A 29 25.60 5.08 -27.03
N SER A 30 25.45 3.84 -27.48
CA SER A 30 24.24 3.41 -28.20
C SER A 30 23.10 3.07 -27.21
N MET A 31 21.83 3.12 -27.68
CA MET A 31 20.66 2.65 -26.94
C MET A 31 20.83 1.22 -26.43
N ASP A 32 21.45 0.33 -27.24
CA ASP A 32 21.66 -1.07 -26.86
C ASP A 32 22.63 -1.21 -25.68
N LYS A 33 23.69 -0.38 -25.64
CA LYS A 33 24.60 -0.33 -24.49
C LYS A 33 23.91 0.18 -23.24
N LEU A 34 23.08 1.22 -23.36
CA LEU A 34 22.31 1.71 -22.23
C LEU A 34 21.30 0.70 -21.76
N LEU A 35 20.57 0.03 -22.67
CA LEU A 35 19.63 -1.01 -22.31
C LEU A 35 20.31 -2.16 -21.54
N HIS A 36 21.47 -2.60 -22.02
CA HIS A 36 22.27 -3.63 -21.33
C HIS A 36 22.72 -3.17 -19.92
N ASP A 37 23.08 -1.90 -19.76
CA ASP A 37 23.40 -1.31 -18.46
C ASP A 37 22.16 -1.35 -17.53
N VAL A 38 20.99 -0.94 -18.03
CA VAL A 38 19.72 -1.03 -17.28
C VAL A 38 19.41 -2.49 -16.91
N GLU A 39 19.51 -3.43 -17.85
CA GLU A 39 19.31 -4.87 -17.59
C GLU A 39 20.23 -5.37 -16.48
N SER A 40 21.54 -5.04 -16.56
CA SER A 40 22.49 -5.43 -15.52
C SER A 40 22.13 -4.90 -14.14
N LEU A 41 21.72 -3.63 -14.04
CA LEU A 41 21.38 -3.01 -12.76
C LEU A 41 20.04 -3.49 -12.18
N PHE A 42 19.09 -3.88 -13.03
CA PHE A 42 17.73 -4.24 -12.60
C PHE A 42 17.50 -5.75 -12.51
N GLU A 43 18.16 -6.59 -13.31
CA GLU A 43 17.96 -8.05 -13.30
C GLU A 43 19.04 -8.81 -12.51
N THR A 44 20.30 -8.38 -12.56
CA THR A 44 21.38 -9.12 -11.87
C THR A 44 21.11 -9.29 -10.36
N PRO A 45 20.60 -8.30 -9.64
CA PRO A 45 20.27 -8.44 -8.22
C PRO A 45 19.10 -9.38 -7.93
N LEU A 46 18.30 -9.77 -8.94
CA LEU A 46 17.07 -10.54 -8.78
C LEU A 46 17.29 -12.06 -8.84
N ARG A 47 18.53 -12.51 -8.77
CA ARG A 47 18.81 -13.95 -8.70
C ARG A 47 18.17 -14.55 -7.44
N PRO A 48 17.57 -15.75 -7.49
CA PRO A 48 16.80 -16.32 -6.39
C PRO A 48 17.57 -16.33 -5.05
N ARG A 49 18.86 -16.70 -5.05
CA ARG A 49 19.69 -16.65 -3.84
C ARG A 49 19.92 -15.24 -3.29
N SER A 50 20.05 -14.23 -4.18
CA SER A 50 20.20 -12.84 -3.76
C SER A 50 18.91 -12.31 -3.14
N LEU A 51 17.75 -12.62 -3.73
CA LEU A 51 16.46 -12.27 -3.18
C LEU A 51 16.21 -12.95 -1.84
N HIS A 52 16.63 -14.21 -1.67
CA HIS A 52 16.52 -14.91 -0.40
C HIS A 52 17.37 -14.25 0.69
N ALA A 53 18.63 -13.88 0.38
CA ALA A 53 19.50 -13.16 1.31
C ALA A 53 18.92 -11.77 1.68
N MET A 54 18.30 -11.06 0.73
CA MET A 54 17.56 -9.81 1.03
C MET A 54 16.38 -10.07 1.97
N SER A 55 15.64 -11.15 1.74
CA SER A 55 14.52 -11.54 2.62
C SER A 55 15.00 -11.79 4.05
N GLU A 56 16.11 -12.48 4.26
CA GLU A 56 16.70 -12.69 5.59
C GLU A 56 17.10 -11.38 6.27
N GLN A 57 17.70 -10.45 5.51
CA GLN A 57 18.07 -9.14 6.03
C GLN A 57 16.82 -8.30 6.40
N LEU A 58 15.76 -8.32 5.58
CA LEU A 58 14.50 -7.67 5.90
C LEU A 58 13.85 -8.28 7.17
N GLN A 59 13.90 -9.60 7.33
CA GLN A 59 13.43 -10.24 8.56
C GLN A 59 14.18 -9.73 9.80
N ALA A 60 15.49 -9.52 9.71
CA ALA A 60 16.29 -8.97 10.80
C ALA A 60 15.89 -7.52 11.12
N GLU A 61 15.63 -6.69 10.06
CA GLU A 61 15.09 -5.35 10.26
C GLU A 61 13.71 -5.38 10.92
N PHE A 62 12.80 -6.26 10.49
CA PHE A 62 11.47 -6.40 11.09
C PHE A 62 11.55 -6.78 12.58
N ARG A 63 12.38 -7.77 12.93
CA ARG A 63 12.59 -8.16 14.33
C ARG A 63 13.10 -7.01 15.19
N THR A 64 14.05 -6.22 14.67
CA THR A 64 14.58 -5.04 15.38
C THR A 64 13.46 -4.00 15.59
N LYS A 65 12.64 -3.75 14.56
CA LYS A 65 11.56 -2.75 14.64
C LYS A 65 10.37 -3.21 15.49
N LEU A 66 10.13 -4.50 15.61
CA LEU A 66 9.17 -5.06 16.59
C LEU A 66 9.55 -4.75 18.04
N GLN A 67 10.82 -4.48 18.32
CA GLN A 67 11.29 -4.18 19.68
C GLN A 67 11.32 -2.68 19.98
N SER A 68 11.60 -1.80 19.00
CA SER A 68 12.04 -0.44 19.32
C SER A 68 11.39 0.67 18.49
N SER A 69 10.69 0.39 17.39
CA SER A 69 10.15 1.44 16.53
C SER A 69 8.79 1.95 17.01
N ASN A 70 8.59 3.26 16.91
CA ASN A 70 7.30 3.92 17.16
C ASN A 70 6.62 4.43 15.87
N ILE A 71 7.18 4.12 14.70
CA ILE A 71 6.66 4.57 13.39
C ILE A 71 6.40 3.40 12.42
N CYS A 72 6.86 2.20 12.71
CA CYS A 72 6.57 0.99 11.92
C CYS A 72 6.44 -0.23 12.83
N MET A 73 5.91 -1.34 12.29
CA MET A 73 5.53 -2.52 13.08
C MET A 73 4.61 -2.15 14.27
N LEU A 74 3.53 -1.42 13.98
CA LEU A 74 2.64 -0.83 14.97
C LEU A 74 1.52 -1.81 15.33
N PRO A 75 1.46 -2.32 16.58
CA PRO A 75 0.37 -3.19 17.01
C PRO A 75 -0.93 -2.42 17.14
N SER A 76 -2.00 -2.93 16.54
CA SER A 76 -3.35 -2.42 16.69
C SER A 76 -3.96 -2.81 18.05
N PHE A 77 -5.23 -2.47 18.26
CA PHE A 77 -6.00 -2.99 19.40
C PHE A 77 -6.68 -4.32 19.09
N HIS A 78 -6.80 -4.68 17.81
CA HIS A 78 -7.39 -5.95 17.37
C HIS A 78 -6.41 -7.11 17.63
N TYR A 79 -6.83 -8.04 18.47
CA TYR A 79 -6.03 -9.19 18.90
C TYR A 79 -6.62 -10.54 18.47
N ALA A 80 -7.75 -10.54 17.77
CA ALA A 80 -8.36 -11.74 17.21
C ALA A 80 -8.58 -11.59 15.71
N LEU A 81 -8.39 -12.69 14.96
CA LEU A 81 -8.88 -12.79 13.59
C LEU A 81 -10.37 -13.15 13.60
N PRO A 82 -11.12 -12.74 12.56
CA PRO A 82 -12.52 -13.14 12.45
C PRO A 82 -12.67 -14.66 12.38
N THR A 83 -13.77 -15.15 12.93
CA THR A 83 -14.10 -16.57 12.96
C THR A 83 -14.77 -17.03 11.66
N GLY A 84 -15.31 -16.05 10.90
CA GLY A 84 -16.14 -16.26 9.73
C GLY A 84 -17.60 -16.56 10.08
N HIS A 85 -18.00 -16.55 11.37
CA HIS A 85 -19.38 -16.74 11.82
C HIS A 85 -20.09 -15.42 12.12
N GLU A 86 -19.34 -14.32 12.22
CA GLU A 86 -19.88 -12.99 12.45
C GLU A 86 -20.97 -12.69 11.40
N SER A 87 -22.11 -12.15 11.84
CA SER A 87 -23.27 -11.91 10.98
C SER A 87 -23.97 -10.60 11.34
N GLY A 88 -24.66 -10.01 10.37
CA GLY A 88 -25.43 -8.78 10.58
C GLY A 88 -25.16 -7.71 9.53
N ASP A 89 -25.74 -6.54 9.74
CA ASP A 89 -25.58 -5.36 8.90
C ASP A 89 -24.72 -4.32 9.60
N PHE A 90 -23.67 -3.85 8.91
CA PHE A 90 -22.68 -2.93 9.46
C PHE A 90 -22.51 -1.73 8.54
N VAL A 91 -22.27 -0.56 9.14
CA VAL A 91 -21.89 0.64 8.39
C VAL A 91 -20.37 0.67 8.30
N ALA A 92 -19.84 0.60 7.10
CA ALA A 92 -18.43 0.62 6.81
C ALA A 92 -18.03 1.95 6.19
N LEU A 93 -17.05 2.63 6.78
CA LEU A 93 -16.45 3.85 6.29
C LEU A 93 -15.05 3.56 5.79
N ASP A 94 -14.68 4.12 4.63
CA ASP A 94 -13.31 4.10 4.13
C ASP A 94 -12.86 5.51 3.77
N VAL A 95 -11.95 6.06 4.55
CA VAL A 95 -11.49 7.44 4.46
C VAL A 95 -10.07 7.46 3.89
N GLY A 96 -9.98 7.63 2.60
CA GLY A 96 -8.72 7.75 1.87
C GLY A 96 -8.30 9.19 1.58
N GLY A 97 -7.21 9.35 0.85
CA GLY A 97 -6.67 10.68 0.49
C GLY A 97 -7.46 11.43 -0.61
N SER A 98 -8.25 10.74 -1.42
CA SER A 98 -8.99 11.29 -2.57
C SER A 98 -10.45 10.89 -2.61
N THR A 99 -10.86 9.95 -1.78
CA THR A 99 -12.22 9.39 -1.82
C THR A 99 -12.64 9.01 -0.40
N PHE A 100 -13.89 9.30 -0.07
CA PHE A 100 -14.60 8.80 1.09
C PHE A 100 -15.68 7.84 0.62
N ARG A 101 -15.60 6.57 1.02
CA ARG A 101 -16.60 5.54 0.70
C ARG A 101 -17.40 5.18 1.94
N ILE A 102 -18.70 5.02 1.76
CA ILE A 102 -19.62 4.61 2.83
C ILE A 102 -20.46 3.47 2.29
N ALA A 103 -20.52 2.36 3.01
CA ALA A 103 -21.32 1.23 2.63
C ALA A 103 -22.13 0.68 3.81
N ILE A 104 -23.27 0.07 3.48
CA ILE A 104 -23.97 -0.88 4.35
C ILE A 104 -23.59 -2.26 3.86
N VAL A 105 -22.86 -2.98 4.69
CA VAL A 105 -22.33 -4.32 4.41
C VAL A 105 -23.11 -5.35 5.21
N HIS A 106 -23.53 -6.40 4.55
CA HIS A 106 -24.13 -7.57 5.19
C HIS A 106 -23.08 -8.67 5.30
N LEU A 107 -22.87 -9.17 6.51
CA LEU A 107 -22.12 -10.39 6.78
C LEU A 107 -23.09 -11.52 7.03
N SER A 108 -22.95 -12.65 6.31
CA SER A 108 -23.89 -13.77 6.38
C SER A 108 -23.39 -14.93 7.25
N GLY A 109 -22.11 -14.90 7.65
CA GLY A 109 -21.45 -16.05 8.26
C GLY A 109 -21.13 -17.17 7.24
N LYS A 110 -20.14 -17.98 7.53
CA LYS A 110 -19.65 -19.05 6.63
C LYS A 110 -20.60 -20.23 6.44
N GLU A 111 -21.68 -20.31 7.21
CA GLU A 111 -22.72 -21.35 7.04
C GLU A 111 -23.75 -20.98 5.96
N SER A 112 -23.68 -19.76 5.44
CA SER A 112 -24.54 -19.28 4.38
C SER A 112 -24.24 -19.97 3.04
N ALA A 113 -25.26 -20.31 2.27
CA ALA A 113 -25.12 -20.93 0.94
C ALA A 113 -24.73 -19.94 -0.18
N GLY A 114 -24.36 -18.71 0.14
CA GLY A 114 -24.01 -17.65 -0.82
C GLY A 114 -22.70 -16.97 -0.52
N ASP A 115 -22.50 -15.79 -1.11
CA ASP A 115 -21.38 -14.90 -0.74
C ASP A 115 -21.50 -14.52 0.73
N VAL A 116 -20.43 -14.73 1.48
CA VAL A 116 -20.42 -14.50 2.93
C VAL A 116 -20.40 -13.00 3.29
N MET A 117 -20.11 -12.13 2.32
CA MET A 117 -20.14 -10.67 2.46
C MET A 117 -20.80 -10.03 1.24
N ASP A 118 -21.78 -9.16 1.47
CA ASP A 118 -22.50 -8.43 0.42
C ASP A 118 -22.59 -6.93 0.73
N ILE A 119 -22.50 -6.10 -0.31
CA ILE A 119 -22.69 -4.65 -0.20
C ILE A 119 -24.12 -4.31 -0.56
N LYS A 120 -24.99 -4.13 0.44
CA LYS A 120 -26.39 -3.74 0.23
C LYS A 120 -26.53 -2.35 -0.38
N ARG A 121 -25.65 -1.43 -0.01
CA ARG A 121 -25.61 -0.04 -0.49
C ARG A 121 -24.22 0.54 -0.34
N MET A 122 -23.75 1.26 -1.34
CA MET A 122 -22.48 2.00 -1.25
C MET A 122 -22.55 3.30 -2.05
N LYS A 123 -21.93 4.35 -1.51
CA LYS A 123 -21.64 5.59 -2.24
C LYS A 123 -20.19 5.99 -2.04
N SER A 124 -19.63 6.57 -3.09
CA SER A 124 -18.27 7.13 -3.11
C SER A 124 -18.35 8.63 -3.30
N PHE A 125 -17.66 9.38 -2.46
CA PHE A 125 -17.59 10.83 -2.48
C PHE A 125 -16.16 11.26 -2.77
N VAL A 126 -15.97 12.09 -3.79
CA VAL A 126 -14.65 12.64 -4.12
C VAL A 126 -14.25 13.64 -3.05
N ILE A 127 -13.03 13.53 -2.56
CA ILE A 127 -12.39 14.50 -1.69
C ILE A 127 -11.55 15.42 -2.56
N ASP A 128 -12.18 16.47 -3.06
CA ASP A 128 -11.52 17.51 -3.83
C ASP A 128 -10.84 18.56 -2.94
N GLN A 129 -10.29 19.62 -3.54
CA GLN A 129 -9.59 20.65 -2.79
C GLN A 129 -10.52 21.39 -1.81
N SER A 130 -11.79 21.59 -2.15
CA SER A 130 -12.75 22.27 -1.26
C SER A 130 -13.00 21.47 0.02
N ILE A 131 -13.03 20.14 -0.07
CA ILE A 131 -13.18 19.27 1.10
C ILE A 131 -11.89 19.19 1.91
N ARG A 132 -10.71 19.15 1.23
CA ARG A 132 -9.42 19.20 1.94
C ARG A 132 -9.18 20.48 2.71
N ASP A 133 -9.76 21.59 2.24
CA ASP A 133 -9.66 22.91 2.88
C ASP A 133 -10.59 23.07 4.10
N LEU A 134 -11.54 22.14 4.33
CA LEU A 134 -12.36 22.12 5.55
C LEU A 134 -11.48 22.00 6.79
N LYS A 135 -11.75 22.84 7.79
CA LYS A 135 -10.97 22.90 9.04
C LYS A 135 -11.74 22.25 10.18
N GLY A 136 -11.02 21.48 10.97
CA GLY A 136 -11.49 20.92 12.23
C GLY A 136 -12.85 20.21 12.09
N LYS A 137 -13.78 20.60 12.94
CA LYS A 137 -15.13 20.01 13.00
C LYS A 137 -15.89 20.02 11.66
N ALA A 138 -15.66 21.02 10.79
CA ALA A 138 -16.36 21.10 9.50
C ALA A 138 -16.11 19.89 8.58
N PHE A 139 -14.95 19.27 8.68
CA PHE A 139 -14.65 18.03 7.94
C PHE A 139 -15.49 16.85 8.48
N PHE A 140 -15.62 16.72 9.79
CA PHE A 140 -16.43 15.66 10.41
C PHE A 140 -17.92 15.88 10.21
N ASP A 141 -18.38 17.14 10.22
CA ASP A 141 -19.77 17.49 9.86
C ASP A 141 -20.09 17.15 8.41
N TRP A 142 -19.12 17.32 7.48
CA TRP A 142 -19.23 16.87 6.10
C TRP A 142 -19.31 15.34 6.04
N MET A 143 -18.46 14.62 6.78
CA MET A 143 -18.52 13.15 6.83
C MET A 143 -19.88 12.67 7.33
N ALA A 144 -20.38 13.24 8.45
CA ALA A 144 -21.69 12.87 9.02
C ALA A 144 -22.84 13.16 8.05
N ALA A 145 -22.77 14.25 7.25
CA ALA A 145 -23.74 14.52 6.20
C ALA A 145 -23.75 13.46 5.09
N ARG A 146 -22.57 12.93 4.72
CA ARG A 146 -22.47 11.83 3.74
C ARG A 146 -22.97 10.52 4.31
N ILE A 147 -22.72 10.24 5.60
CA ILE A 147 -23.27 9.07 6.29
C ILE A 147 -24.80 9.14 6.30
N GLU A 148 -25.38 10.26 6.66
CA GLU A 148 -26.85 10.49 6.62
C GLU A 148 -27.43 10.19 5.22
N GLU A 149 -26.77 10.64 4.16
CA GLU A 149 -27.20 10.44 2.78
C GLU A 149 -27.22 8.94 2.38
N VAL A 150 -26.28 8.14 2.92
CA VAL A 150 -26.22 6.70 2.62
C VAL A 150 -27.23 5.92 3.47
N LEU A 151 -27.38 6.27 4.73
CA LEU A 151 -28.32 5.61 5.63
C LEU A 151 -29.77 5.82 5.19
N GLY A 152 -30.15 7.01 4.72
CA GLY A 152 -31.52 7.30 4.31
C GLY A 152 -32.52 7.06 5.43
N SER A 153 -33.48 6.12 5.28
CA SER A 153 -34.45 5.74 6.30
C SER A 153 -33.82 5.03 7.50
N ASP A 154 -32.70 4.35 7.31
CA ASP A 154 -32.06 3.52 8.34
C ASP A 154 -31.39 4.37 9.42
N LYS A 155 -31.26 5.69 9.20
CA LYS A 155 -30.69 6.64 10.16
C LYS A 155 -31.41 6.71 11.50
N SER A 156 -32.68 6.28 11.54
CA SER A 156 -33.56 6.30 12.71
C SER A 156 -33.86 4.88 13.23
N ALA A 157 -32.96 3.92 12.99
CA ALA A 157 -33.10 2.56 13.48
C ALA A 157 -33.35 2.52 15.00
N ALA A 158 -34.16 1.59 15.46
CA ALA A 158 -34.47 1.47 16.90
C ALA A 158 -33.26 1.06 17.74
N VAL A 159 -32.31 0.35 17.11
CA VAL A 159 -30.99 -0.02 17.66
C VAL A 159 -29.92 0.67 16.81
N PRO A 160 -28.93 1.34 17.43
CA PRO A 160 -27.85 1.95 16.68
C PRO A 160 -27.12 0.93 15.79
N LEU A 161 -26.90 1.29 14.53
CA LEU A 161 -26.12 0.47 13.61
C LEU A 161 -24.64 0.49 14.00
N SER A 162 -24.05 -0.67 14.15
CA SER A 162 -22.61 -0.81 14.36
C SER A 162 -21.85 -0.30 13.15
N MET A 163 -20.88 0.59 13.40
CA MET A 163 -20.09 1.25 12.36
C MET A 163 -18.60 1.04 12.63
N ALA A 164 -17.81 0.87 11.60
CA ALA A 164 -16.35 0.95 11.70
C ALA A 164 -15.74 1.73 10.55
N MET A 165 -14.52 2.20 10.77
CA MET A 165 -13.83 3.09 9.85
C MET A 165 -12.44 2.59 9.49
N SER A 166 -12.19 2.39 8.20
CA SER A 166 -10.86 2.32 7.62
C SER A 166 -10.32 3.75 7.49
N TRP A 167 -9.23 4.04 8.19
CA TRP A 167 -8.64 5.37 8.28
C TRP A 167 -7.20 5.36 7.77
N SER A 168 -6.97 5.97 6.61
CA SER A 168 -5.67 5.96 5.91
C SER A 168 -4.77 7.16 6.26
N PHE A 169 -4.86 7.65 7.50
CA PHE A 169 -4.03 8.75 8.00
C PHE A 169 -3.45 8.40 9.37
N PRO A 170 -2.33 9.03 9.77
CA PRO A 170 -1.75 8.81 11.08
C PRO A 170 -2.70 9.17 12.23
N ILE A 171 -2.85 8.27 13.19
CA ILE A 171 -3.50 8.50 14.48
C ILE A 171 -2.67 7.90 15.61
N GLU A 172 -2.78 8.44 16.79
CA GLU A 172 -2.31 7.80 18.03
C GLU A 172 -3.49 7.04 18.64
N GLN A 173 -3.62 5.76 18.28
CA GLN A 173 -4.75 4.93 18.69
C GLN A 173 -4.67 4.62 20.19
N THR A 174 -5.80 4.79 20.90
CA THR A 174 -5.91 4.61 22.36
C THR A 174 -6.83 3.46 22.76
N SER A 175 -7.73 3.05 21.85
CA SER A 175 -8.58 1.86 21.99
C SER A 175 -8.95 1.33 20.61
N THR A 176 -9.80 0.31 20.54
CA THR A 176 -10.30 -0.22 19.26
C THR A 176 -11.01 0.84 18.43
N CYS A 177 -11.81 1.70 19.05
CA CYS A 177 -12.63 2.72 18.37
C CYS A 177 -12.16 4.17 18.57
N SER A 178 -11.04 4.40 19.27
CA SER A 178 -10.62 5.73 19.73
C SER A 178 -9.16 5.99 19.39
N GLY A 179 -8.82 7.24 19.14
CA GLY A 179 -7.44 7.66 18.88
C GLY A 179 -7.31 9.15 18.60
N PHE A 180 -6.20 9.72 19.02
CA PHE A 180 -5.92 11.15 18.85
C PHE A 180 -5.46 11.44 17.42
N ILE A 181 -6.06 12.47 16.82
CA ILE A 181 -5.72 12.91 15.47
C ILE A 181 -4.31 13.50 15.45
N LEU A 182 -3.49 12.95 14.57
CA LEU A 182 -2.20 13.52 14.17
C LEU A 182 -2.36 14.29 12.86
N THR A 183 -1.27 14.82 12.32
CA THR A 183 -1.29 15.52 11.04
C THR A 183 -1.71 14.59 9.90
N MET A 184 -2.80 14.92 9.20
CA MET A 184 -3.32 14.09 8.10
C MET A 184 -2.43 14.12 6.84
N GLY A 185 -1.66 15.17 6.63
CA GLY A 185 -0.86 15.30 5.39
C GLY A 185 -1.72 15.48 4.13
N LYS A 186 -1.16 15.25 2.96
CA LYS A 186 -1.86 15.23 1.64
C LYS A 186 -2.70 16.50 1.35
N GLY A 187 -2.38 17.65 1.97
CA GLY A 187 -3.08 18.91 1.81
C GLY A 187 -4.36 19.07 2.64
N PHE A 188 -4.68 18.12 3.52
CA PHE A 188 -5.84 18.25 4.42
C PHE A 188 -5.60 19.28 5.50
N ARG A 189 -6.63 20.14 5.74
CA ARG A 189 -6.66 21.12 6.81
C ARG A 189 -7.59 20.71 7.97
N ALA A 190 -8.11 19.50 7.91
CA ALA A 190 -9.05 18.98 8.91
C ALA A 190 -8.49 18.94 10.34
N THR A 191 -7.17 18.84 10.50
CA THR A 191 -6.50 18.86 11.81
C THR A 191 -6.45 20.24 12.48
N HIS A 192 -6.66 21.34 11.74
CA HIS A 192 -6.60 22.67 12.31
C HIS A 192 -7.66 22.90 13.40
N GLY A 193 -7.21 23.08 14.65
CA GLY A 193 -8.05 23.33 15.80
C GLY A 193 -8.65 22.08 16.46
N VAL A 194 -8.27 20.87 15.98
CA VAL A 194 -8.67 19.59 16.55
C VAL A 194 -7.48 18.64 16.78
N GLU A 195 -6.24 19.15 16.65
CA GLU A 195 -5.04 18.38 16.97
C GLU A 195 -5.11 17.86 18.41
N GLY A 196 -4.84 16.57 18.58
CA GLY A 196 -4.90 15.90 19.88
C GLY A 196 -6.30 15.66 20.42
N GLN A 197 -7.37 15.98 19.66
CA GLN A 197 -8.73 15.54 19.99
C GLN A 197 -8.96 14.12 19.50
N ASP A 198 -9.90 13.43 20.14
CA ASP A 198 -10.23 12.06 19.79
C ASP A 198 -11.07 12.01 18.52
N LEU A 199 -10.65 11.16 17.57
CA LEU A 199 -11.34 10.95 16.30
C LEU A 199 -12.76 10.39 16.48
N TYR A 200 -12.95 9.54 17.49
CA TYR A 200 -14.26 9.01 17.86
C TYR A 200 -15.21 10.14 18.25
N ASP A 201 -14.81 10.99 19.20
CA ASP A 201 -15.66 12.07 19.70
C ASP A 201 -16.04 13.03 18.57
N LEU A 202 -15.10 13.44 17.75
CA LEU A 202 -15.34 14.35 16.63
C LEU A 202 -16.37 13.81 15.62
N LEU A 203 -16.25 12.53 15.25
CA LEU A 203 -17.18 11.90 14.31
C LEU A 203 -18.53 11.65 14.95
N MET A 204 -18.56 11.09 16.17
CA MET A 204 -19.81 10.73 16.85
C MET A 204 -20.62 11.97 17.25
N ASP A 205 -19.98 13.06 17.67
CA ASP A 205 -20.66 14.33 17.93
C ASP A 205 -21.32 14.89 16.67
N SER A 206 -20.64 14.80 15.52
CA SER A 206 -21.21 15.24 14.24
C SER A 206 -22.37 14.34 13.80
N CYS A 207 -22.30 13.03 14.05
CA CYS A 207 -23.41 12.08 13.80
C CYS A 207 -24.59 12.36 14.73
N LYS A 208 -24.35 12.60 16.03
CA LYS A 208 -25.37 12.91 17.03
C LYS A 208 -26.14 14.20 16.71
N GLN A 209 -25.44 15.25 16.24
CA GLN A 209 -26.07 16.50 15.81
C GLN A 209 -27.05 16.32 14.65
N ARG A 210 -26.89 15.24 13.86
CA ARG A 210 -27.77 14.86 12.75
C ARG A 210 -28.79 13.80 13.14
N ASN A 211 -28.85 13.43 14.42
CA ASN A 211 -29.72 12.37 14.96
C ASN A 211 -29.51 11.02 14.26
N LEU A 212 -28.28 10.69 13.85
CA LEU A 212 -27.95 9.39 13.26
C LEU A 212 -27.82 8.34 14.36
N GLN A 213 -28.56 7.24 14.22
CA GLN A 213 -28.48 6.09 15.12
C GLN A 213 -27.36 5.16 14.65
N VAL A 214 -26.13 5.54 14.95
CA VAL A 214 -24.90 4.77 14.63
C VAL A 214 -23.97 4.75 15.83
N GLN A 215 -23.15 3.72 15.94
CA GLN A 215 -22.13 3.58 16.98
C GLN A 215 -20.81 3.13 16.36
N LEU A 216 -19.75 3.94 16.48
CA LEU A 216 -18.41 3.58 16.01
C LEU A 216 -17.81 2.53 16.95
N GLN A 217 -17.52 1.34 16.42
CA GLN A 217 -16.97 0.21 17.16
C GLN A 217 -15.47 0.03 16.93
N ALA A 218 -15.00 0.37 15.71
CA ALA A 218 -13.59 0.17 15.36
C ALA A 218 -13.05 1.25 14.41
N ILE A 219 -11.77 1.60 14.62
CA ILE A 219 -10.93 2.36 13.69
C ILE A 219 -9.75 1.47 13.33
N ILE A 220 -9.56 1.20 12.05
CA ILE A 220 -8.49 0.34 11.55
C ILE A 220 -7.74 1.01 10.40
N ASN A 221 -6.49 0.62 10.18
CA ASN A 221 -5.75 1.00 8.99
C ASN A 221 -6.21 0.20 7.76
N ASP A 222 -6.05 0.73 6.55
CA ASP A 222 -6.46 0.09 5.30
C ASP A 222 -5.79 -1.27 5.05
N SER A 223 -4.52 -1.43 5.43
CA SER A 223 -3.83 -2.73 5.34
C SER A 223 -4.39 -3.76 6.32
N SER A 224 -4.76 -3.32 7.52
CA SER A 224 -5.46 -4.15 8.52
C SER A 224 -6.85 -4.55 8.04
N ALA A 225 -7.60 -3.60 7.47
CA ALA A 225 -8.90 -3.88 6.85
C ALA A 225 -8.78 -4.94 5.74
N THR A 226 -7.75 -4.83 4.90
CA THR A 226 -7.50 -5.78 3.81
C THR A 226 -7.24 -7.19 4.37
N LEU A 227 -6.48 -7.32 5.45
CA LEU A 227 -6.24 -8.60 6.10
C LEU A 227 -7.54 -9.17 6.67
N LEU A 228 -8.28 -8.39 7.45
CA LEU A 228 -9.53 -8.85 8.10
C LEU A 228 -10.59 -9.28 7.09
N SER A 229 -10.75 -8.53 5.99
CA SER A 229 -11.73 -8.86 4.95
C SER A 229 -11.48 -10.23 4.32
N GLN A 230 -10.24 -10.57 4.07
CA GLN A 230 -9.89 -11.88 3.50
C GLN A 230 -9.86 -12.97 4.57
N ALA A 231 -9.42 -12.66 5.79
CA ALA A 231 -9.41 -13.63 6.89
C ALA A 231 -10.81 -14.12 7.26
N TYR A 232 -11.83 -13.28 7.08
CA TYR A 232 -13.23 -13.66 7.26
C TYR A 232 -13.69 -14.75 6.27
N ARG A 233 -13.15 -14.72 5.04
CA ARG A 233 -13.45 -15.71 3.98
C ARG A 233 -12.52 -16.93 4.05
N ASP A 234 -11.27 -16.68 4.33
CA ASP A 234 -10.18 -17.67 4.30
C ASP A 234 -9.35 -17.61 5.57
N PRO A 235 -9.53 -18.56 6.48
CA PRO A 235 -8.80 -18.60 7.75
C PRO A 235 -7.28 -18.85 7.58
N SER A 236 -6.78 -19.16 6.37
CA SER A 236 -5.34 -19.24 6.10
C SER A 236 -4.69 -17.87 5.89
N THR A 237 -5.48 -16.79 5.83
CA THR A 237 -4.97 -15.42 5.65
C THR A 237 -4.13 -14.98 6.86
N ARG A 238 -2.90 -14.55 6.60
CA ARG A 238 -1.92 -14.15 7.63
C ARG A 238 -1.36 -12.76 7.43
N LEU A 239 -1.38 -12.30 6.20
CA LEU A 239 -0.78 -11.05 5.76
C LEU A 239 -1.75 -10.34 4.83
N SER A 240 -1.58 -9.03 4.75
CA SER A 240 -2.11 -8.25 3.64
C SER A 240 -0.98 -7.57 2.89
N LEU A 241 -1.27 -7.14 1.68
CA LEU A 241 -0.41 -6.32 0.84
C LEU A 241 -1.26 -5.29 0.10
N ILE A 242 -1.01 -4.02 0.34
CA ILE A 242 -1.54 -2.94 -0.47
C ILE A 242 -0.44 -2.45 -1.39
N LEU A 243 -0.68 -2.46 -2.69
CA LEU A 243 0.22 -1.89 -3.68
C LEU A 243 -0.58 -1.15 -4.77
N GLY A 244 -0.68 0.14 -4.57
CA GLY A 244 -1.33 1.09 -5.48
C GLY A 244 -0.42 2.29 -5.72
N THR A 245 -0.92 3.49 -5.45
CA THR A 245 -0.11 4.73 -5.47
C THR A 245 1.04 4.65 -4.47
N GLY A 246 0.79 4.10 -3.28
CA GLY A 246 1.76 3.76 -2.25
C GLY A 246 1.80 2.27 -1.96
N MET A 247 2.48 1.90 -0.88
CA MET A 247 2.63 0.52 -0.43
C MET A 247 2.46 0.42 1.08
N ASN A 248 1.71 -0.59 1.53
CA ASN A 248 1.65 -0.98 2.94
C ASN A 248 1.34 -2.48 3.10
N SER A 249 1.47 -3.00 4.32
CA SER A 249 1.15 -4.38 4.68
C SER A 249 0.72 -4.45 6.15
N ALA A 250 -0.16 -5.38 6.46
CA ALA A 250 -0.43 -5.79 7.83
C ALA A 250 -0.10 -7.28 8.00
N ILE A 251 0.25 -7.65 9.21
CA ILE A 251 0.59 -9.02 9.59
C ILE A 251 0.01 -9.35 10.96
N TYR A 252 -0.40 -10.60 11.15
CA TYR A 252 -0.89 -11.11 12.42
C TYR A 252 0.23 -11.86 13.12
N LEU A 253 0.62 -11.42 14.31
CA LEU A 253 1.79 -11.91 15.04
C LEU A 253 1.46 -12.23 16.50
N PRO A 254 2.19 -13.20 17.13
CA PRO A 254 2.12 -13.38 18.57
C PRO A 254 2.53 -12.10 19.32
N VAL A 255 1.78 -11.74 20.37
CA VAL A 255 2.10 -10.57 21.22
C VAL A 255 3.50 -10.71 21.82
N SER A 256 3.95 -11.93 22.11
CA SER A 256 5.29 -12.24 22.63
C SER A 256 6.44 -11.83 21.68
N ALA A 257 6.14 -11.56 20.40
CA ALA A 257 7.14 -11.09 19.44
C ALA A 257 7.44 -9.59 19.57
N LEU A 258 6.62 -8.84 20.31
CA LEU A 258 6.76 -7.40 20.51
C LEU A 258 7.34 -7.10 21.89
N SER A 259 8.13 -6.03 22.01
CA SER A 259 8.49 -5.51 23.32
C SER A 259 7.28 -4.90 24.03
N ARG A 260 7.29 -4.88 25.35
CA ARG A 260 6.20 -4.30 26.15
C ARG A 260 5.96 -2.82 25.82
N GLU A 261 7.00 -2.11 25.46
CA GLU A 261 6.93 -0.70 25.08
C GLU A 261 6.15 -0.47 23.78
N LYS A 262 6.11 -1.47 22.89
CA LYS A 262 5.45 -1.39 21.58
C LYS A 262 3.93 -1.30 21.69
N TYR A 263 3.32 -2.05 22.57
CA TYR A 263 1.86 -2.02 22.74
C TYR A 263 1.40 -1.06 23.84
N GLY A 264 2.34 -0.37 24.54
CA GLY A 264 2.03 0.69 25.49
C GLY A 264 1.07 0.27 26.61
N SER A 265 0.22 1.18 27.04
CA SER A 265 -0.82 0.90 28.02
C SER A 265 -2.02 0.23 27.36
N ARG A 266 -2.34 -0.98 27.79
CA ARG A 266 -3.53 -1.73 27.39
C ARG A 266 -4.35 -2.08 28.64
N SER A 267 -5.64 -2.38 28.47
CA SER A 267 -6.50 -2.81 29.56
C SER A 267 -6.05 -4.16 30.15
N ALA A 268 -6.43 -4.45 31.39
CA ALA A 268 -6.18 -5.75 32.02
C ALA A 268 -6.84 -6.90 31.22
N GLU A 269 -8.01 -6.63 30.63
CA GLU A 269 -8.74 -7.56 29.78
C GLU A 269 -7.95 -7.89 28.51
N TRP A 270 -7.42 -6.85 27.84
CA TRP A 270 -6.56 -7.05 26.67
C TRP A 270 -5.37 -7.95 27.01
N HIS A 271 -4.67 -7.69 28.13
CA HIS A 271 -3.53 -8.50 28.56
C HIS A 271 -3.91 -9.95 28.89
N ALA A 272 -5.11 -10.19 29.37
CA ALA A 272 -5.61 -11.53 29.65
C ALA A 272 -5.97 -12.32 28.37
N SER A 273 -6.52 -11.62 27.36
CA SER A 273 -7.11 -12.23 26.16
C SER A 273 -6.16 -12.24 24.97
N ALA A 274 -5.34 -11.19 24.77
CA ALA A 274 -4.50 -11.05 23.59
C ALA A 274 -3.30 -11.99 23.63
N LYS A 275 -3.35 -13.03 22.82
CA LYS A 275 -2.21 -13.93 22.56
C LYS A 275 -1.49 -13.55 21.26
N ASP A 276 -2.26 -13.09 20.30
CA ASP A 276 -1.81 -12.59 19.01
C ASP A 276 -2.33 -11.16 18.81
N VAL A 277 -1.78 -10.43 17.87
CA VAL A 277 -2.16 -9.05 17.55
C VAL A 277 -1.95 -8.74 16.08
N LEU A 278 -2.86 -7.94 15.53
CA LEU A 278 -2.73 -7.39 14.19
C LEU A 278 -1.75 -6.22 14.20
N VAL A 279 -0.73 -6.28 13.35
CA VAL A 279 0.37 -5.30 13.27
C VAL A 279 0.36 -4.61 11.92
N ASN A 280 0.19 -3.28 11.91
CA ASN A 280 0.46 -2.45 10.74
C ASN A 280 1.97 -2.31 10.58
N THR A 281 2.53 -2.83 9.49
CA THR A 281 3.97 -2.93 9.32
C THR A 281 4.64 -1.62 8.93
N GLU A 282 3.94 -0.73 8.22
CA GLU A 282 4.52 0.39 7.48
C GLU A 282 5.66 -0.09 6.56
N LEU A 283 5.36 -1.13 5.77
CA LEU A 283 6.33 -1.88 4.97
C LEU A 283 7.15 -0.99 4.02
N SER A 284 6.57 0.11 3.59
CA SER A 284 7.22 1.12 2.74
C SER A 284 8.56 1.63 3.28
N MET A 285 8.72 1.66 4.63
CA MET A 285 9.87 2.25 5.34
C MET A 285 11.09 1.33 5.47
N PHE A 286 11.00 0.09 4.98
CA PHE A 286 12.05 -0.92 5.14
C PHE A 286 12.99 -1.01 3.94
N GLY A 287 14.15 -1.62 4.17
CA GLY A 287 15.09 -2.03 3.13
C GLY A 287 16.08 -0.97 2.67
N LYS A 288 16.27 0.15 3.41
CA LYS A 288 17.20 1.22 3.02
C LYS A 288 18.61 0.70 2.67
N ASN A 289 19.14 -0.22 3.47
CA ASN A 289 20.47 -0.78 3.32
C ASN A 289 20.49 -2.19 2.72
N VAL A 290 19.34 -2.71 2.34
CA VAL A 290 19.14 -4.08 1.85
C VAL A 290 18.84 -4.13 0.37
N LEU A 291 18.01 -3.18 -0.11
CA LEU A 291 17.49 -3.20 -1.47
C LEU A 291 18.53 -2.75 -2.50
N PRO A 292 18.57 -3.38 -3.69
CA PRO A 292 19.46 -2.94 -4.76
C PRO A 292 19.12 -1.50 -5.16
N THR A 293 20.18 -0.72 -5.39
CA THR A 293 20.05 0.71 -5.65
C THR A 293 20.79 1.07 -6.92
N SER A 294 20.08 1.58 -7.92
CA SER A 294 20.64 2.16 -9.14
C SER A 294 20.90 3.67 -8.97
N ARG A 295 21.59 4.28 -9.94
CA ARG A 295 21.76 5.74 -9.96
C ARG A 295 20.45 6.51 -10.06
N TRP A 296 19.44 5.97 -10.72
CA TRP A 296 18.11 6.59 -10.81
C TRP A 296 17.34 6.51 -9.48
N ASP A 297 17.49 5.40 -8.73
CA ASP A 297 16.96 5.31 -7.36
C ASP A 297 17.64 6.32 -6.44
N GLN A 298 18.94 6.49 -6.57
CA GLN A 298 19.71 7.49 -5.79
C GLN A 298 19.23 8.91 -6.10
N TYR A 299 19.07 9.23 -7.39
CA TYR A 299 18.57 10.53 -7.81
C TYR A 299 17.14 10.79 -7.31
N LEU A 300 16.23 9.84 -7.51
CA LEU A 300 14.85 9.93 -7.02
C LEU A 300 14.82 10.17 -5.51
N ASN A 301 15.59 9.39 -4.75
CA ASN A 301 15.66 9.52 -3.30
C ASN A 301 16.24 10.89 -2.88
N ALA A 302 17.31 11.34 -3.50
CA ALA A 302 17.96 12.61 -3.16
C ALA A 302 17.09 13.84 -3.48
N THR A 303 16.25 13.76 -4.51
CA THR A 303 15.35 14.83 -4.93
C THR A 303 13.94 14.73 -4.32
N HIS A 304 13.65 13.65 -3.60
CA HIS A 304 12.38 13.50 -2.93
C HIS A 304 12.27 14.44 -1.72
N HIS A 305 11.03 14.92 -1.43
CA HIS A 305 10.78 15.81 -0.29
C HIS A 305 11.04 15.16 1.08
N MET A 306 11.07 13.82 1.14
CA MET A 306 11.42 13.03 2.32
C MET A 306 12.45 11.95 1.93
N PRO A 307 13.72 12.30 1.75
CA PRO A 307 14.76 11.31 1.44
C PRO A 307 14.84 10.24 2.51
N ASP A 308 15.09 9.00 2.11
CA ASP A 308 15.29 7.83 2.99
C ASP A 308 14.07 7.41 3.83
N PHE A 309 12.90 8.05 3.65
CA PHE A 309 11.73 7.78 4.49
C PHE A 309 11.00 6.49 4.11
N GLN A 310 10.81 6.24 2.80
CA GLN A 310 10.07 5.08 2.31
C GLN A 310 10.85 4.32 1.20
N PRO A 311 12.02 3.79 1.52
CA PRO A 311 12.95 3.25 0.52
C PRO A 311 12.38 2.10 -0.32
N LEU A 312 11.53 1.23 0.23
CA LEU A 312 10.87 0.19 -0.55
C LEU A 312 9.80 0.78 -1.48
N GLU A 313 8.96 1.68 -0.98
CA GLU A 313 7.90 2.31 -1.77
C GLU A 313 8.45 3.04 -3.00
N TYR A 314 9.56 3.77 -2.85
CA TYR A 314 10.19 4.51 -3.95
C TYR A 314 10.67 3.61 -5.10
N ARG A 315 10.77 2.30 -4.88
CA ARG A 315 11.19 1.32 -5.88
C ARG A 315 10.07 0.52 -6.49
N VAL A 316 8.89 0.44 -5.83
CA VAL A 316 7.86 -0.54 -6.22
C VAL A 316 6.47 0.02 -6.44
N SER A 317 6.13 1.17 -5.85
CA SER A 317 4.75 1.63 -5.91
C SER A 317 4.40 2.40 -7.18
N GLY A 318 3.12 2.45 -7.48
CA GLY A 318 2.59 3.04 -8.71
C GLY A 318 2.95 4.51 -8.89
N ARG A 319 3.22 5.25 -7.81
CA ARG A 319 3.69 6.64 -7.90
C ARG A 319 5.08 6.73 -8.54
N TYR A 320 5.94 5.74 -8.29
CA TYR A 320 7.37 5.84 -8.61
C TYR A 320 7.82 4.99 -9.81
N LEU A 321 7.04 3.97 -10.21
CA LEU A 321 7.39 3.15 -11.37
C LEU A 321 7.54 3.98 -12.65
N GLY A 322 6.56 4.85 -12.93
CA GLY A 322 6.63 5.77 -14.07
C GLY A 322 7.78 6.76 -13.96
N GLU A 323 8.04 7.27 -12.76
CA GLU A 323 9.15 8.22 -12.52
C GLU A 323 10.52 7.57 -12.75
N LEU A 324 10.75 6.35 -12.29
CA LEU A 324 11.98 5.61 -12.57
C LEU A 324 12.19 5.40 -14.07
N VAL A 325 11.13 5.00 -14.79
CA VAL A 325 11.19 4.92 -16.26
C VAL A 325 11.52 6.28 -16.85
N ARG A 326 10.84 7.35 -16.43
CA ARG A 326 11.09 8.72 -16.92
C ARG A 326 12.55 9.13 -16.77
N LEU A 327 13.15 8.89 -15.62
CA LEU A 327 14.57 9.23 -15.36
C LEU A 327 15.51 8.46 -16.29
N ILE A 328 15.23 7.17 -16.55
CA ILE A 328 16.00 6.37 -17.50
C ILE A 328 15.83 6.91 -18.94
N LEU A 329 14.60 7.31 -19.32
CA LEU A 329 14.35 7.88 -20.65
C LEU A 329 15.05 9.22 -20.84
N ILE A 330 15.08 10.09 -19.83
CA ILE A 330 15.82 11.37 -19.91
C ILE A 330 17.29 11.08 -20.18
N GLU A 331 17.94 10.20 -19.43
CA GLU A 331 19.32 9.80 -19.67
C GLU A 331 19.51 9.21 -21.09
N ALA A 332 18.57 8.39 -21.55
CA ALA A 332 18.62 7.80 -22.89
C ALA A 332 18.51 8.86 -24.01
N ILE A 333 17.69 9.89 -23.83
CA ILE A 333 17.56 11.00 -24.77
C ILE A 333 18.86 11.81 -24.84
N GLU A 334 19.45 12.10 -23.68
CA GLU A 334 20.64 12.93 -23.57
C GLU A 334 21.92 12.21 -24.04
N THR A 335 22.04 10.89 -23.81
CA THR A 335 23.31 10.16 -23.99
C THR A 335 23.27 9.05 -25.04
N ALA A 336 22.09 8.59 -25.46
CA ALA A 336 21.96 7.40 -26.30
C ALA A 336 21.03 7.61 -27.54
N ASP A 337 20.73 8.85 -27.88
CA ASP A 337 19.96 9.26 -29.06
C ASP A 337 18.51 8.78 -29.11
N LEU A 338 17.92 8.41 -27.95
CA LEU A 338 16.50 8.09 -27.90
C LEU A 338 15.68 9.28 -28.44
N PHE A 339 14.66 9.00 -29.25
CA PHE A 339 13.85 10.01 -29.96
C PHE A 339 14.72 10.98 -30.80
N SER A 340 15.86 10.52 -31.33
CA SER A 340 16.84 11.36 -32.02
C SER A 340 17.34 12.57 -31.18
N GLY A 341 17.46 12.38 -29.89
CA GLY A 341 17.86 13.38 -28.91
C GLY A 341 16.81 14.48 -28.64
N MET A 342 15.57 14.28 -29.10
CA MET A 342 14.50 15.28 -28.91
C MET A 342 13.77 15.03 -27.60
N MET A 343 13.88 15.97 -26.68
CA MET A 343 13.23 15.91 -25.37
C MET A 343 11.78 16.38 -25.45
N PRO A 344 10.78 15.51 -25.16
CA PRO A 344 9.40 15.97 -24.94
C PRO A 344 9.36 16.92 -23.74
N ALA A 345 8.79 18.13 -23.94
CA ALA A 345 8.82 19.16 -22.88
C ALA A 345 8.22 18.67 -21.56
N LYS A 346 7.07 17.99 -21.62
CA LYS A 346 6.39 17.46 -20.46
C LYS A 346 7.18 16.36 -19.73
N LEU A 347 8.07 15.63 -20.44
CA LEU A 347 8.89 14.59 -19.82
C LEU A 347 9.97 15.20 -18.87
N GLN A 348 10.27 16.47 -18.97
CA GLN A 348 11.16 17.18 -18.04
C GLN A 348 10.51 17.41 -16.67
N GLU A 349 9.18 17.42 -16.60
CA GLU A 349 8.45 17.61 -15.35
C GLU A 349 8.53 16.34 -14.49
N PRO A 350 8.95 16.43 -13.20
CA PRO A 350 8.95 15.28 -12.31
C PRO A 350 7.57 14.63 -12.20
N TYR A 351 7.55 13.29 -12.18
CA TYR A 351 6.34 12.45 -12.08
C TYR A 351 5.35 12.61 -13.24
N SER A 352 5.75 13.19 -14.37
CA SER A 352 4.87 13.39 -15.51
C SER A 352 4.57 12.10 -16.29
N LEU A 353 5.46 11.11 -16.27
CA LEU A 353 5.22 9.80 -16.87
C LEU A 353 4.50 8.91 -15.87
N ASP A 354 3.22 8.69 -16.09
CA ASP A 354 2.40 7.87 -15.19
C ASP A 354 2.59 6.36 -15.43
N THR A 355 2.31 5.59 -14.39
CA THR A 355 2.45 4.12 -14.41
C THR A 355 1.42 3.45 -15.35
N GLY A 356 0.29 4.09 -15.62
CA GLY A 356 -0.68 3.61 -16.62
C GLY A 356 -0.09 3.64 -18.03
N THR A 357 0.64 4.69 -18.39
CA THR A 357 1.33 4.79 -19.69
C THR A 357 2.35 3.67 -19.87
N ILE A 358 3.20 3.40 -18.88
CA ILE A 358 4.19 2.30 -18.98
C ILE A 358 3.51 0.92 -19.00
N ALA A 359 2.37 0.75 -18.33
CA ALA A 359 1.58 -0.48 -18.38
C ALA A 359 1.02 -0.75 -19.80
N VAL A 360 0.66 0.30 -20.56
CA VAL A 360 0.25 0.16 -21.96
C VAL A 360 1.40 -0.39 -22.80
N PHE A 361 2.64 0.06 -22.60
CA PHE A 361 3.82 -0.52 -23.30
C PHE A 361 3.96 -2.01 -23.05
N GLU A 362 3.82 -2.47 -21.83
CA GLU A 362 3.96 -3.90 -21.51
C GLU A 362 2.81 -4.74 -22.08
N SER A 363 1.58 -4.21 -22.07
CA SER A 363 0.40 -4.92 -22.56
C SER A 363 0.23 -4.87 -24.08
N ASP A 364 0.94 -3.98 -24.79
CA ASP A 364 0.86 -3.89 -26.25
C ASP A 364 1.69 -5.00 -26.89
N SER A 365 1.02 -6.03 -27.42
CA SER A 365 1.62 -7.18 -28.12
C SER A 365 1.77 -6.94 -29.64
N SER A 366 1.33 -5.80 -30.17
CA SER A 366 1.48 -5.49 -31.59
C SER A 366 2.95 -5.24 -31.95
N SER A 367 3.37 -5.67 -33.14
CA SER A 367 4.75 -5.50 -33.60
C SER A 367 5.17 -4.04 -33.74
N ALA A 368 4.23 -3.16 -34.06
CA ALA A 368 4.45 -1.72 -34.21
C ALA A 368 4.20 -0.91 -32.91
N LEU A 369 3.78 -1.54 -31.81
CA LEU A 369 3.46 -0.90 -30.54
C LEU A 369 2.52 0.32 -30.70
N CYS A 370 1.48 0.19 -31.54
CA CYS A 370 0.61 1.30 -31.91
C CYS A 370 -0.14 1.93 -30.74
N ARG A 371 -0.65 1.08 -29.82
CA ARG A 371 -1.34 1.57 -28.61
C ARG A 371 -0.40 2.33 -27.69
N ALA A 372 0.80 1.78 -27.50
CA ALA A 372 1.85 2.40 -26.69
C ALA A 372 2.33 3.72 -27.29
N ALA A 373 2.54 3.76 -28.62
CA ALA A 373 2.89 4.99 -29.35
C ALA A 373 1.83 6.07 -29.14
N THR A 374 0.55 5.73 -29.31
CA THR A 374 -0.56 6.68 -29.14
C THR A 374 -0.64 7.19 -27.69
N ALA A 375 -0.56 6.28 -26.70
CA ALA A 375 -0.62 6.66 -25.29
C ALA A 375 0.55 7.60 -24.92
N PHE A 376 1.78 7.24 -25.33
CA PHE A 376 2.96 8.05 -25.06
C PHE A 376 2.92 9.41 -25.73
N THR A 377 2.63 9.48 -27.04
CA THR A 377 2.65 10.75 -27.79
C THR A 377 1.50 11.68 -27.40
N SER A 378 0.36 11.16 -26.93
CA SER A 378 -0.72 11.97 -26.38
C SER A 378 -0.30 12.64 -25.06
N ALA A 379 0.43 11.94 -24.20
CA ALA A 379 0.89 12.46 -22.92
C ALA A 379 2.20 13.27 -23.05
N HIS A 380 3.10 12.86 -23.93
CA HIS A 380 4.46 13.40 -24.13
C HIS A 380 4.76 13.62 -25.61
N PRO A 381 4.12 14.60 -26.27
CA PRO A 381 4.34 14.85 -27.69
C PRO A 381 5.81 15.23 -27.96
N LEU A 382 6.37 14.65 -29.02
CA LEU A 382 7.70 15.04 -29.48
C LEU A 382 7.67 16.40 -30.19
N PRO A 383 8.77 17.16 -30.13
CA PRO A 383 8.88 18.44 -30.85
C PRO A 383 8.55 18.31 -32.35
N ALA A 384 7.93 19.33 -32.93
CA ALA A 384 7.51 19.39 -34.32
C ALA A 384 6.56 18.25 -34.77
N GLY A 385 5.81 17.66 -33.85
CA GLY A 385 4.86 16.58 -34.15
C GLY A 385 5.48 15.29 -34.69
N ARG A 386 6.77 15.09 -34.43
CA ARG A 386 7.45 13.83 -34.83
C ARG A 386 6.91 12.64 -34.06
N MET A 387 6.99 11.48 -34.67
CA MET A 387 6.60 10.22 -34.06
C MET A 387 7.85 9.43 -33.61
N PRO A 388 7.79 8.72 -32.48
CA PRO A 388 8.84 7.80 -32.06
C PRO A 388 9.04 6.70 -33.11
N SER A 389 10.29 6.31 -33.35
CA SER A 389 10.60 5.15 -34.18
C SER A 389 10.21 3.84 -33.47
N SER A 390 10.08 2.74 -34.22
CA SER A 390 9.86 1.40 -33.63
C SER A 390 10.97 1.01 -32.63
N ARG A 391 12.21 1.46 -32.88
CA ARG A 391 13.36 1.22 -31.98
C ARG A 391 13.22 2.01 -30.67
N ASP A 392 12.75 3.24 -30.76
CA ASP A 392 12.48 4.06 -29.55
C ASP A 392 11.38 3.42 -28.69
N LEU A 393 10.26 3.03 -29.32
CA LEU A 393 9.16 2.39 -28.63
C LEU A 393 9.55 1.07 -27.98
N TYR A 394 10.37 0.26 -28.69
CA TYR A 394 10.91 -0.99 -28.14
C TYR A 394 11.79 -0.71 -26.92
N PHE A 395 12.67 0.29 -26.97
CA PHE A 395 13.50 0.69 -25.83
C PHE A 395 12.63 1.06 -24.60
N VAL A 396 11.61 1.92 -24.79
CA VAL A 396 10.69 2.29 -23.71
C VAL A 396 10.01 1.06 -23.12
N LYS A 397 9.54 0.13 -23.97
CA LYS A 397 8.91 -1.11 -23.54
C LYS A 397 9.86 -1.98 -22.68
N GLN A 398 11.11 -2.15 -23.10
CA GLN A 398 12.08 -2.96 -22.36
C GLN A 398 12.40 -2.30 -21.00
N VAL A 399 12.64 -1.00 -20.96
CA VAL A 399 12.87 -0.27 -19.71
C VAL A 399 11.67 -0.41 -18.77
N SER A 400 10.44 -0.24 -19.27
CA SER A 400 9.22 -0.43 -18.48
C SER A 400 9.16 -1.81 -17.84
N ARG A 401 9.46 -2.87 -18.64
CA ARG A 401 9.48 -4.26 -18.19
C ARG A 401 10.54 -4.53 -17.12
N LEU A 402 11.73 -3.95 -17.27
CA LEU A 402 12.82 -4.10 -16.31
C LEU A 402 12.47 -3.45 -14.97
N VAL A 403 11.91 -2.23 -15.00
CA VAL A 403 11.49 -1.51 -13.79
C VAL A 403 10.37 -2.24 -13.06
N SER A 404 9.31 -2.64 -13.77
CA SER A 404 8.18 -3.38 -13.17
C SER A 404 8.57 -4.80 -12.73
N GLY A 405 9.48 -5.47 -13.46
CA GLY A 405 10.01 -6.77 -13.11
C GLY A 405 10.79 -6.74 -11.79
N ARG A 406 11.69 -5.75 -11.64
CA ARG A 406 12.40 -5.52 -10.38
C ARG A 406 11.42 -5.22 -9.23
N ALA A 407 10.44 -4.37 -9.47
CA ALA A 407 9.44 -4.06 -8.46
C ALA A 407 8.68 -5.30 -7.98
N ALA A 408 8.25 -6.17 -8.90
CA ALA A 408 7.57 -7.42 -8.56
C ALA A 408 8.45 -8.36 -7.72
N ALA A 409 9.74 -8.48 -8.05
CA ALA A 409 10.69 -9.29 -7.29
C ALA A 409 10.90 -8.74 -5.86
N LEU A 410 11.06 -7.42 -5.70
CA LEU A 410 11.24 -6.79 -4.39
C LEU A 410 9.99 -6.90 -3.53
N VAL A 411 8.80 -6.76 -4.10
CA VAL A 411 7.52 -6.98 -3.40
C VAL A 411 7.42 -8.42 -2.92
N ALA A 412 7.69 -9.39 -3.79
CA ALA A 412 7.70 -10.81 -3.42
C ALA A 412 8.70 -11.11 -2.29
N THR A 413 9.88 -10.49 -2.34
CA THR A 413 10.92 -10.63 -1.30
C THR A 413 10.46 -10.09 0.04
N ALA A 414 9.81 -8.93 0.06
CA ALA A 414 9.27 -8.34 1.29
C ALA A 414 8.12 -9.18 1.88
N VAL A 415 7.22 -9.68 1.03
CA VAL A 415 6.14 -10.60 1.42
C VAL A 415 6.72 -11.90 1.98
N HIS A 416 7.71 -12.49 1.32
CA HIS A 416 8.39 -13.69 1.80
C HIS A 416 9.07 -13.44 3.16
N ALA A 417 9.68 -12.28 3.35
CA ALA A 417 10.32 -11.91 4.62
C ALA A 417 9.31 -11.81 5.78
N LEU A 418 8.14 -11.21 5.55
CA LEU A 418 7.06 -11.13 6.54
C LEU A 418 6.49 -12.52 6.86
N TRP A 419 6.21 -13.32 5.84
CA TRP A 419 5.73 -14.68 6.01
C TRP A 419 6.72 -15.56 6.78
N SER A 420 8.00 -15.53 6.41
CA SER A 420 9.05 -16.30 7.09
C SER A 420 9.25 -15.86 8.54
N LEU A 421 9.15 -14.55 8.81
CA LEU A 421 9.14 -13.99 10.16
C LEU A 421 8.02 -14.63 11.00
N GLN A 422 6.77 -14.56 10.50
CA GLN A 422 5.61 -15.11 11.20
C GLN A 422 5.77 -16.62 11.43
N HIS A 423 6.14 -17.36 10.38
CA HIS A 423 6.32 -18.81 10.45
C HIS A 423 7.34 -19.20 11.52
N SER A 424 8.47 -18.48 11.63
CA SER A 424 9.50 -18.72 12.64
C SER A 424 9.04 -18.39 14.06
N LEU A 425 8.22 -17.33 14.22
CA LEU A 425 7.68 -16.93 15.53
C LEU A 425 6.66 -17.94 16.05
N VAL A 426 5.76 -18.42 15.18
CA VAL A 426 4.74 -19.41 15.53
C VAL A 426 5.35 -20.79 15.82
N ALA A 427 6.52 -21.11 15.25
CA ALA A 427 7.25 -22.34 15.56
C ALA A 427 7.96 -22.32 16.94
N SER A 428 7.99 -21.17 17.60
CA SER A 428 8.63 -21.03 18.92
C SER A 428 7.84 -21.74 20.01
N PRO A 429 8.49 -22.43 20.98
CA PRO A 429 7.82 -23.09 22.10
C PRO A 429 6.93 -22.18 22.96
N ASN A 430 7.18 -20.87 22.93
CA ASN A 430 6.45 -19.90 23.74
C ASN A 430 5.10 -19.46 23.12
N THR A 431 4.70 -20.02 21.96
CA THR A 431 3.52 -19.59 21.21
C THR A 431 2.47 -20.69 21.06
N VAL A 432 2.54 -21.76 21.87
CA VAL A 432 1.64 -22.94 21.75
C VAL A 432 0.16 -22.60 21.90
N ASP A 433 -0.17 -21.60 22.72
CA ASP A 433 -1.55 -21.21 23.01
C ASP A 433 -2.08 -20.08 22.10
N THR A 434 -1.35 -19.70 21.04
CA THR A 434 -1.78 -18.67 20.11
C THR A 434 -2.80 -19.21 19.10
N GLN A 435 -3.72 -18.37 18.65
CA GLN A 435 -4.67 -18.71 17.57
C GLN A 435 -3.91 -19.14 16.29
N LEU A 436 -2.78 -18.51 16.00
CA LEU A 436 -1.90 -18.86 14.89
C LEU A 436 -1.31 -20.27 15.00
N ALA A 437 -0.92 -20.70 16.21
CA ALA A 437 -0.30 -22.01 16.42
C ALA A 437 -1.28 -23.17 16.22
N GLN A 438 -2.59 -22.92 16.40
CA GLN A 438 -3.64 -23.92 16.28
C GLN A 438 -4.10 -24.16 14.83
N GLN A 439 -3.65 -23.33 13.88
CA GLN A 439 -4.07 -23.45 12.49
C GLN A 439 -3.06 -24.24 11.64
N PRO A 440 -3.52 -24.91 10.54
CA PRO A 440 -2.65 -25.66 9.65
C PRO A 440 -1.56 -24.75 9.03
N ARG A 441 -0.30 -25.20 9.09
CA ARG A 441 0.87 -24.44 8.59
C ARG A 441 1.22 -24.70 7.13
N THR A 442 0.39 -25.46 6.41
CA THR A 442 0.70 -25.94 5.07
C THR A 442 0.51 -24.88 3.98
N HIS A 443 -0.30 -23.84 4.27
CA HIS A 443 -0.60 -22.77 3.33
C HIS A 443 -0.85 -21.47 4.08
N ALA A 444 -0.46 -20.34 3.46
CA ALA A 444 -0.77 -18.99 3.92
C ALA A 444 -1.27 -18.13 2.76
N THR A 445 -2.37 -17.44 2.98
CA THR A 445 -2.92 -16.47 2.02
C THR A 445 -2.46 -15.06 2.38
N VAL A 446 -2.03 -14.31 1.36
CA VAL A 446 -1.75 -12.88 1.40
C VAL A 446 -2.92 -12.15 0.75
N ALA A 447 -3.71 -11.46 1.56
CA ALA A 447 -4.80 -10.61 1.07
C ALA A 447 -4.23 -9.40 0.31
N CYS A 448 -4.57 -9.22 -0.94
CA CYS A 448 -3.94 -8.20 -1.78
C CYS A 448 -4.94 -7.17 -2.29
N ASN A 449 -4.58 -5.88 -2.26
CA ASN A 449 -5.35 -4.80 -2.86
C ASN A 449 -4.41 -3.76 -3.49
N GLY A 450 -4.98 -2.91 -4.33
CA GLY A 450 -4.27 -1.78 -4.95
C GLY A 450 -4.08 -1.93 -6.45
N THR A 451 -4.09 -0.79 -7.12
CA THR A 451 -4.17 -0.70 -8.60
C THR A 451 -2.99 -1.32 -9.33
N VAL A 452 -1.80 -1.37 -8.75
CA VAL A 452 -0.64 -2.03 -9.37
C VAL A 452 -0.85 -3.55 -9.38
N MET A 453 -1.30 -4.13 -8.26
CA MET A 453 -1.57 -5.56 -8.18
C MET A 453 -2.75 -5.99 -9.03
N GLU A 454 -3.80 -5.14 -9.09
CA GLU A 454 -5.04 -5.42 -9.81
C GLU A 454 -4.91 -5.22 -11.32
N LYS A 455 -4.30 -4.09 -11.74
CA LYS A 455 -4.42 -3.59 -13.12
C LYS A 455 -3.12 -3.63 -13.92
N TYR A 456 -1.95 -3.66 -13.26
CA TYR A 456 -0.69 -3.65 -14.01
C TYR A 456 -0.45 -5.02 -14.67
N PRO A 457 -0.17 -5.09 -15.98
CA PRO A 457 -0.11 -6.32 -16.74
C PRO A 457 0.87 -7.34 -16.16
N GLY A 458 0.38 -8.51 -15.73
CA GLY A 458 1.18 -9.62 -15.27
C GLY A 458 1.97 -9.37 -13.96
N PHE A 459 1.76 -8.21 -13.28
CA PHE A 459 2.54 -7.87 -12.09
C PHE A 459 2.32 -8.89 -10.95
N ARG A 460 1.06 -9.17 -10.61
CA ARG A 460 0.71 -10.15 -9.57
C ARG A 460 1.28 -11.54 -9.86
N SER A 461 1.16 -12.00 -11.10
CA SER A 461 1.70 -13.32 -11.51
C SER A 461 3.23 -13.38 -11.39
N ARG A 462 3.93 -12.28 -11.71
CA ARG A 462 5.38 -12.18 -11.50
C ARG A 462 5.74 -12.21 -10.02
N CYS A 463 5.00 -11.47 -9.17
CA CYS A 463 5.17 -11.54 -7.71
C CYS A 463 4.99 -12.97 -7.20
N GLN A 464 3.93 -13.67 -7.62
CA GLN A 464 3.67 -15.04 -7.20
C GLN A 464 4.81 -15.99 -7.62
N ASN A 465 5.31 -15.86 -8.84
CA ASN A 465 6.42 -16.69 -9.31
C ASN A 465 7.69 -16.51 -8.46
N TYR A 466 8.08 -15.27 -8.15
CA TYR A 466 9.22 -15.00 -7.27
C TYR A 466 8.97 -15.51 -5.85
N LEU A 467 7.75 -15.38 -5.34
CA LEU A 467 7.38 -15.86 -4.02
C LEU A 467 7.49 -17.39 -3.94
N ASP A 468 7.04 -18.10 -4.96
CA ASP A 468 7.16 -19.55 -5.09
C ASP A 468 8.62 -20.02 -5.14
N GLU A 469 9.49 -19.29 -5.84
CA GLU A 469 10.92 -19.58 -5.88
C GLU A 469 11.58 -19.37 -4.52
N LEU A 470 11.23 -18.27 -3.82
CA LEU A 470 11.73 -17.99 -2.48
C LEU A 470 11.26 -19.03 -1.46
N ALA A 471 9.99 -19.41 -1.49
CA ALA A 471 9.44 -20.47 -0.67
C ALA A 471 10.17 -21.80 -0.87
N ALA A 472 10.46 -22.15 -2.13
CA ALA A 472 11.21 -23.37 -2.47
C ALA A 472 12.66 -23.35 -1.91
N ILE A 473 13.35 -22.20 -1.96
CA ILE A 473 14.69 -22.04 -1.36
C ILE A 473 14.63 -22.20 0.16
N SER A 474 13.55 -21.75 0.79
CA SER A 474 13.30 -21.91 2.23
C SER A 474 12.82 -23.31 2.61
N GLY A 475 12.82 -24.27 1.70
CA GLY A 475 12.43 -25.67 1.96
C GLY A 475 10.92 -25.90 2.01
N GLN A 476 10.13 -24.95 1.50
CA GLN A 476 8.67 -25.07 1.40
C GLN A 476 8.21 -25.42 -0.01
N SER A 477 6.99 -25.91 -0.16
CA SER A 477 6.43 -26.19 -1.48
C SER A 477 6.08 -24.89 -2.23
N ARG A 478 6.09 -24.95 -3.56
CA ARG A 478 5.45 -23.90 -4.38
C ARG A 478 3.98 -23.82 -4.01
N GLY A 479 3.45 -22.59 -3.92
CA GLY A 479 2.08 -22.36 -3.45
C GLY A 479 1.91 -22.44 -1.93
N ALA A 480 2.97 -22.59 -1.13
CA ALA A 480 2.89 -22.46 0.32
C ALA A 480 2.39 -21.07 0.76
N VAL A 481 2.60 -20.07 -0.09
CA VAL A 481 2.07 -18.71 0.09
C VAL A 481 1.41 -18.28 -1.21
N SER A 482 0.13 -17.90 -1.17
CA SER A 482 -0.61 -17.39 -2.33
C SER A 482 -1.00 -15.92 -2.16
N ILE A 483 -0.99 -15.17 -3.26
CA ILE A 483 -1.44 -13.78 -3.31
C ILE A 483 -2.83 -13.74 -3.91
N GLU A 484 -3.84 -13.45 -3.06
CA GLU A 484 -5.25 -13.41 -3.44
C GLU A 484 -5.80 -11.98 -3.40
N MET A 485 -6.58 -11.61 -4.43
CA MET A 485 -7.19 -10.28 -4.49
C MET A 485 -8.36 -10.16 -3.52
N ALA A 486 -8.27 -9.17 -2.65
CA ALA A 486 -9.33 -8.78 -1.72
C ALA A 486 -9.97 -7.48 -2.22
N LEU A 487 -10.95 -7.61 -3.11
CA LEU A 487 -11.68 -6.46 -3.67
C LEU A 487 -12.53 -5.78 -2.60
N GLU A 488 -12.71 -4.47 -2.70
CA GLU A 488 -13.45 -3.65 -1.73
C GLU A 488 -13.02 -3.88 -0.26
N SER A 489 -11.77 -4.28 -0.07
CA SER A 489 -11.24 -4.79 1.20
C SER A 489 -11.30 -3.78 2.34
N SER A 490 -11.13 -2.48 2.08
CA SER A 490 -11.24 -1.45 3.14
C SER A 490 -12.65 -1.39 3.71
N VAL A 491 -13.67 -1.52 2.85
CA VAL A 491 -15.09 -1.50 3.25
C VAL A 491 -15.47 -2.80 3.94
N PHE A 492 -15.17 -3.94 3.33
CA PHE A 492 -15.44 -5.24 3.94
C PHE A 492 -14.69 -5.44 5.26
N GLY A 493 -13.41 -5.07 5.29
CA GLY A 493 -12.60 -5.20 6.51
C GLY A 493 -13.08 -4.30 7.64
N ALA A 494 -13.58 -3.10 7.34
CA ALA A 494 -14.22 -2.25 8.34
C ALA A 494 -15.48 -2.93 8.92
N ALA A 495 -16.35 -3.50 8.06
CA ALA A 495 -17.54 -4.23 8.52
C ALA A 495 -17.15 -5.42 9.41
N VAL A 496 -16.16 -6.21 9.00
CA VAL A 496 -15.65 -7.34 9.80
C VAL A 496 -15.10 -6.86 11.15
N ALA A 497 -14.34 -5.73 11.18
CA ALA A 497 -13.85 -5.17 12.43
C ALA A 497 -15.00 -4.75 13.36
N ALA A 498 -16.08 -4.14 12.82
CA ALA A 498 -17.25 -3.78 13.62
C ALA A 498 -17.93 -5.03 14.20
N ALA A 499 -18.05 -6.11 13.41
CA ALA A 499 -18.69 -7.35 13.82
C ALA A 499 -17.90 -8.04 14.94
N SER A 500 -16.58 -8.11 14.83
CA SER A 500 -15.71 -8.75 15.83
C SER A 500 -15.77 -8.06 17.20
N GLU A 501 -16.03 -6.75 17.26
CA GLU A 501 -16.18 -6.01 18.52
C GLU A 501 -17.62 -6.07 19.08
N SER A 502 -18.61 -6.44 18.28
CA SER A 502 -20.02 -6.52 18.71
C SER A 502 -20.35 -7.84 19.40
N GLU A 503 -19.50 -8.87 19.29
CA GLU A 503 -19.66 -10.19 19.90
C GLU A 503 -18.98 -10.32 21.28
N VAL A 504 -18.20 -9.30 21.69
CA VAL A 504 -17.54 -9.21 22.99
C VAL A 504 -18.39 -8.37 23.93
#